data_de2fd46e9ac5e6c1567733233fef6bad
#
_entry.id   de2fd46e9ac5e6c1567733233fef6bad
#
_cell.length_a   1.000
_cell.length_b   1.000
_cell.length_c   1.000
_cell.angle_alpha   90.00
_cell.angle_beta   90.00
_cell.angle_gamma   90.00
#
_symmetry.space_group_name_H-M   'P 1'
#
loop_
_entity.id
_entity.type
_entity.pdbx_description
1 polymer ?
#
loop_
_entity_poly.entity_id
_entity_poly.type
_entity_poly.pdbx_seq_one_letter_code
_entity_poly.pdbx_strand_id
1 'polypeptide(L)'
;MKNSVYFILVLFSVNHVQASYYNSLDMAKGLSSCAGTYMFAKEIYRNANNEERVKMFQSLSSQYLSAAEASYFFLNDESISPRKFAENNMQKTFNMWNPRFKQLMTEEGRQDKRANNTLLKDLLEDIKLCAIIDKSGKKLLNDYNNYLSKN
;
A
#
# COMPACT_ATOMS: atom_id res chain seq x y z
N MET A 1 41.90 -5.48 -19.70
CA MET A 1 41.38 -6.12 -18.47
C MET A 1 40.93 -5.14 -17.38
N LYS A 2 40.86 -3.83 -17.60
CA LYS A 2 40.39 -2.84 -16.59
C LYS A 2 38.86 -2.59 -16.57
N ASN A 3 38.14 -2.92 -17.62
CA ASN A 3 36.70 -2.60 -17.73
C ASN A 3 35.74 -3.63 -17.10
N SER A 4 36.21 -4.88 -16.83
CA SER A 4 35.36 -5.93 -16.25
C SER A 4 35.10 -5.73 -14.74
N VAL A 5 36.04 -5.10 -14.03
CA VAL A 5 35.94 -4.90 -12.58
C VAL A 5 34.90 -3.82 -12.26
N TYR A 6 34.80 -2.77 -13.09
CA TYR A 6 33.81 -1.71 -12.91
C TYR A 6 32.39 -2.19 -13.15
N PHE A 7 32.19 -3.10 -14.11
CA PHE A 7 30.86 -3.65 -14.41
C PHE A 7 30.32 -4.52 -13.27
N ILE A 8 31.20 -5.30 -12.62
CA ILE A 8 30.82 -6.13 -11.47
C ILE A 8 30.48 -5.28 -10.26
N LEU A 9 31.22 -4.18 -9.99
CA LEU A 9 30.94 -3.28 -8.88
C LEU A 9 29.60 -2.54 -9.03
N VAL A 10 29.24 -2.15 -10.25
CA VAL A 10 27.95 -1.51 -10.54
C VAL A 10 26.78 -2.47 -10.35
N LEU A 11 26.95 -3.75 -10.74
CA LEU A 11 25.90 -4.76 -10.53
C LEU A 11 25.69 -5.10 -9.05
N PHE A 12 26.76 -5.11 -8.24
CA PHE A 12 26.66 -5.31 -6.81
C PHE A 12 25.98 -4.10 -6.10
N SER A 13 26.28 -2.88 -6.52
CA SER A 13 25.67 -1.69 -5.93
C SER A 13 24.17 -1.57 -6.24
N VAL A 14 23.75 -1.95 -7.44
CA VAL A 14 22.33 -1.96 -7.82
C VAL A 14 21.54 -3.00 -7.01
N ASN A 15 22.11 -4.17 -6.78
CA ASN A 15 21.46 -5.21 -5.96
C ASN A 15 21.35 -4.81 -4.49
N HIS A 16 22.35 -4.14 -3.90
CA HIS A 16 22.30 -3.65 -2.53
C HIS A 16 21.30 -2.53 -2.34
N VAL A 17 21.17 -1.60 -3.29
CA VAL A 17 20.20 -0.51 -3.24
C VAL A 17 18.78 -1.07 -3.35
N GLN A 18 18.53 -2.06 -4.21
CA GLN A 18 17.22 -2.70 -4.30
C GLN A 18 16.86 -3.49 -3.03
N ALA A 19 17.79 -4.26 -2.48
CA ALA A 19 17.56 -5.01 -1.23
C ALA A 19 17.26 -4.05 -0.05
N SER A 20 17.99 -2.93 0.06
CA SER A 20 17.77 -1.90 1.07
C SER A 20 16.41 -1.22 0.95
N TYR A 21 15.90 -1.01 -0.27
CA TYR A 21 14.60 -0.38 -0.48
C TYR A 21 13.44 -1.31 -0.08
N TYR A 22 13.51 -2.59 -0.39
CA TYR A 22 12.48 -3.57 -0.04
C TYR A 22 12.30 -3.78 1.47
N ASN A 23 13.36 -3.58 2.24
CA ASN A 23 13.36 -3.73 3.69
C ASN A 23 13.33 -2.37 4.42
N SER A 24 12.81 -1.32 3.78
CA SER A 24 12.72 -0.02 4.43
C SER A 24 11.41 0.14 5.17
N LEU A 25 11.46 0.87 6.29
CA LEU A 25 10.27 1.26 7.03
C LEU A 25 9.29 2.06 6.15
N ASP A 26 9.83 2.84 5.20
CA ASP A 26 9.04 3.62 4.25
C ASP A 26 8.25 2.73 3.28
N MET A 27 8.83 1.60 2.85
CA MET A 27 8.12 0.60 2.06
C MET A 27 6.96 0.00 2.86
N ALA A 28 7.19 -0.44 4.10
CA ALA A 28 6.15 -0.99 4.95
C ALA A 28 5.01 0.01 5.20
N LYS A 29 5.35 1.29 5.46
CA LYS A 29 4.38 2.38 5.58
C LYS A 29 3.62 2.63 4.28
N GLY A 30 4.32 2.70 3.14
CA GLY A 30 3.71 2.90 1.83
C GLY A 30 2.70 1.81 1.47
N LEU A 31 3.07 0.54 1.67
CA LEU A 31 2.18 -0.60 1.45
C LEU A 31 0.96 -0.55 2.39
N SER A 32 1.15 -0.23 3.67
CA SER A 32 0.05 -0.06 4.62
C SER A 32 -0.88 1.08 4.21
N SER A 33 -0.33 2.20 3.75
CA SER A 33 -1.12 3.35 3.25
C SER A 33 -1.95 2.95 2.03
N CYS A 34 -1.39 2.20 1.10
CA CYS A 34 -2.13 1.68 -0.04
C CYS A 34 -3.28 0.74 0.39
N ALA A 35 -3.06 -0.12 1.39
CA ALA A 35 -4.14 -0.92 1.95
C ALA A 35 -5.29 -0.05 2.48
N GLY A 36 -4.97 1.05 3.17
CA GLY A 36 -5.96 2.04 3.66
C GLY A 36 -6.68 2.78 2.54
N THR A 37 -5.98 3.19 1.49
CA THR A 37 -6.55 3.82 0.30
C THR A 37 -7.54 2.89 -0.42
N TYR A 38 -7.19 1.61 -0.61
CA TYR A 38 -8.09 0.62 -1.20
C TYR A 38 -9.26 0.27 -0.29
N MET A 39 -9.07 0.22 1.03
CA MET A 39 -10.15 0.05 1.99
C MET A 39 -11.16 1.21 1.89
N PHE A 40 -10.67 2.44 1.72
CA PHE A 40 -11.53 3.59 1.52
C PHE A 40 -12.26 3.55 0.17
N ALA A 41 -11.57 3.23 -0.93
CA ALA A 41 -12.20 3.03 -2.24
C ALA A 41 -13.33 1.98 -2.18
N LYS A 42 -13.12 0.88 -1.46
CA LYS A 42 -14.16 -0.13 -1.20
C LYS A 42 -15.43 0.48 -0.59
N GLU A 43 -15.29 1.37 0.40
CA GLU A 43 -16.46 2.00 1.03
C GLU A 43 -17.22 2.91 0.06
N ILE A 44 -16.52 3.64 -0.82
CA ILE A 44 -17.18 4.44 -1.87
C ILE A 44 -18.03 3.54 -2.77
N TYR A 45 -17.47 2.43 -3.26
CA TYR A 45 -18.20 1.52 -4.15
C TYR A 45 -19.30 0.72 -3.45
N ARG A 46 -19.17 0.47 -2.14
CA ARG A 46 -20.25 -0.10 -1.33
C ARG A 46 -21.47 0.85 -1.28
N ASN A 47 -21.23 2.14 -1.08
CA ASN A 47 -22.30 3.15 -1.09
C ASN A 47 -22.92 3.36 -2.49
N ALA A 48 -22.20 3.00 -3.54
CA ALA A 48 -22.70 3.01 -4.91
C ALA A 48 -23.36 1.68 -5.34
N ASN A 49 -23.54 0.71 -4.42
CA ASN A 49 -24.07 -0.63 -4.67
C ASN A 49 -23.33 -1.40 -5.79
N ASN A 50 -22.02 -1.21 -5.90
CA ASN A 50 -21.19 -1.88 -6.90
C ASN A 50 -20.37 -3.01 -6.26
N GLU A 51 -21.00 -4.19 -6.11
CA GLU A 51 -20.42 -5.36 -5.45
C GLU A 51 -19.14 -5.89 -6.11
N GLU A 52 -19.03 -5.80 -7.42
CA GLU A 52 -17.82 -6.23 -8.13
C GLU A 52 -16.60 -5.39 -7.71
N ARG A 53 -16.75 -4.08 -7.70
CA ARG A 53 -15.71 -3.14 -7.25
C ARG A 53 -15.41 -3.28 -5.77
N VAL A 54 -16.42 -3.54 -4.94
CA VAL A 54 -16.24 -3.81 -3.50
C VAL A 54 -15.31 -5.00 -3.31
N LYS A 55 -15.57 -6.14 -3.98
CA LYS A 55 -14.73 -7.34 -3.90
C LYS A 55 -13.31 -7.09 -4.41
N MET A 56 -13.16 -6.38 -5.53
CA MET A 56 -11.86 -6.03 -6.08
C MET A 56 -11.02 -5.21 -5.09
N PHE A 57 -11.58 -4.13 -4.54
CA PHE A 57 -10.84 -3.28 -3.60
C PHE A 57 -10.61 -3.93 -2.24
N GLN A 58 -11.51 -4.81 -1.81
CA GLN A 58 -11.29 -5.67 -0.64
C GLN A 58 -10.06 -6.57 -0.83
N SER A 59 -9.95 -7.22 -1.98
CA SER A 59 -8.81 -8.09 -2.32
C SER A 59 -7.50 -7.30 -2.36
N LEU A 60 -7.49 -6.15 -3.03
CA LEU A 60 -6.31 -5.27 -3.10
C LEU A 60 -5.89 -4.81 -1.70
N SER A 61 -6.83 -4.32 -0.89
CA SER A 61 -6.53 -3.89 0.49
C SER A 61 -5.87 -5.01 1.30
N SER A 62 -6.40 -6.23 1.22
CA SER A 62 -5.84 -7.39 1.93
C SER A 62 -4.45 -7.77 1.44
N GLN A 63 -4.21 -7.75 0.12
CA GLN A 63 -2.89 -8.06 -0.46
C GLN A 63 -1.83 -7.04 -0.01
N TYR A 64 -2.15 -5.76 -0.06
CA TYR A 64 -1.22 -4.71 0.36
C TYR A 64 -0.97 -4.72 1.86
N LEU A 65 -1.98 -5.07 2.67
CA LEU A 65 -1.81 -5.23 4.11
C LEU A 65 -0.83 -6.39 4.42
N SER A 66 -0.99 -7.53 3.77
CA SER A 66 -0.07 -8.67 3.92
C SER A 66 1.34 -8.35 3.43
N ALA A 67 1.48 -7.61 2.33
CA ALA A 67 2.78 -7.17 1.85
C ALA A 67 3.46 -6.16 2.81
N ALA A 68 2.68 -5.29 3.46
CA ALA A 68 3.18 -4.38 4.49
C ALA A 68 3.66 -5.14 5.74
N GLU A 69 2.89 -6.14 6.17
CA GLU A 69 3.27 -7.05 7.26
C GLU A 69 4.59 -7.76 6.94
N ALA A 70 4.71 -8.35 5.75
CA ALA A 70 5.93 -8.98 5.27
C ALA A 70 7.12 -8.01 5.24
N SER A 71 6.92 -6.80 4.71
CA SER A 71 7.97 -5.78 4.66
C SER A 71 8.46 -5.38 6.06
N TYR A 72 7.55 -5.21 7.00
CA TYR A 72 7.91 -4.88 8.39
C TYR A 72 8.58 -6.05 9.11
N PHE A 73 8.13 -7.28 8.87
CA PHE A 73 8.73 -8.50 9.42
C PHE A 73 10.24 -8.60 9.10
N PHE A 74 10.63 -8.31 7.86
CA PHE A 74 12.03 -8.35 7.44
C PHE A 74 12.90 -7.21 8.00
N LEU A 75 12.31 -6.22 8.69
CA LEU A 75 13.08 -5.19 9.41
C LEU A 75 13.65 -5.70 10.74
N ASN A 76 13.17 -6.84 11.24
CA ASN A 76 13.51 -7.38 12.57
C ASN A 76 13.29 -6.37 13.71
N ASP A 77 12.30 -5.49 13.57
CA ASP A 77 11.91 -4.55 14.62
C ASP A 77 10.85 -5.21 15.50
N GLU A 78 11.24 -5.50 16.75
CA GLU A 78 10.40 -6.18 17.74
C GLU A 78 9.52 -5.21 18.57
N SER A 79 9.59 -3.90 18.32
CA SER A 79 8.85 -2.89 19.09
C SER A 79 7.33 -3.06 18.98
N ILE A 80 6.85 -3.60 17.87
CA ILE A 80 5.45 -3.90 17.60
C ILE A 80 5.35 -5.09 16.64
N SER A 81 4.31 -5.93 16.78
CA SER A 81 4.13 -7.03 15.82
C SER A 81 3.90 -6.52 14.39
N PRO A 82 4.43 -7.22 13.36
CA PRO A 82 4.31 -6.80 11.96
C PRO A 82 2.86 -6.55 11.53
N ARG A 83 1.96 -7.43 11.93
CA ARG A 83 0.53 -7.30 11.68
C ARG A 83 -0.06 -6.01 12.27
N LYS A 84 0.22 -5.75 13.54
CA LYS A 84 -0.28 -4.57 14.25
C LYS A 84 0.30 -3.28 13.66
N PHE A 85 1.57 -3.29 13.24
CA PHE A 85 2.17 -2.17 12.52
C PHE A 85 1.40 -1.86 11.22
N ALA A 86 1.18 -2.89 10.39
CA ALA A 86 0.50 -2.74 9.12
C ALA A 86 -0.95 -2.24 9.29
N GLU A 87 -1.70 -2.82 10.23
CA GLU A 87 -3.07 -2.42 10.54
C GLU A 87 -3.17 -0.98 11.07
N ASN A 88 -2.29 -0.56 11.97
CA ASN A 88 -2.27 0.80 12.50
C ASN A 88 -2.06 1.85 11.38
N ASN A 89 -1.11 1.60 10.48
CA ASN A 89 -0.83 2.53 9.38
C ASN A 89 -1.94 2.50 8.31
N MET A 90 -2.52 1.35 8.01
CA MET A 90 -3.70 1.22 7.15
C MET A 90 -4.86 2.03 7.71
N GLN A 91 -5.17 1.86 9.01
CA GLN A 91 -6.27 2.56 9.67
C GLN A 91 -6.04 4.07 9.71
N LYS A 92 -4.81 4.51 9.91
CA LYS A 92 -4.45 5.93 9.86
C LYS A 92 -4.78 6.55 8.50
N THR A 93 -4.42 5.88 7.41
CA THR A 93 -4.73 6.35 6.05
C THR A 93 -6.25 6.32 5.78
N PHE A 94 -6.93 5.25 6.14
CA PHE A 94 -8.40 5.19 6.02
C PHE A 94 -9.07 6.34 6.77
N ASN A 95 -8.65 6.63 8.00
CA ASN A 95 -9.22 7.69 8.82
C ASN A 95 -8.93 9.09 8.26
N MET A 96 -7.88 9.27 7.48
CA MET A 96 -7.60 10.54 6.79
C MET A 96 -8.66 10.83 5.70
N TRP A 97 -9.14 9.80 5.01
CA TRP A 97 -10.15 9.92 3.96
C TRP A 97 -11.58 10.03 4.48
N ASN A 98 -11.89 9.34 5.57
CA ASN A 98 -13.26 9.14 6.06
C ASN A 98 -14.03 10.44 6.38
N PRO A 99 -13.45 11.48 7.03
CA PRO A 99 -14.16 12.73 7.28
C PRO A 99 -14.57 13.46 6.00
N ARG A 100 -13.67 13.49 5.00
CA ARG A 100 -13.95 14.12 3.69
C ARG A 100 -15.11 13.41 2.98
N PHE A 101 -15.13 12.09 3.03
CA PHE A 101 -16.22 11.29 2.45
C PHE A 101 -17.54 11.51 3.20
N LYS A 102 -17.54 11.50 4.53
CA LYS A 102 -18.75 11.75 5.32
C LYS A 102 -19.36 13.12 5.00
N GLN A 103 -18.53 14.13 4.83
CA GLN A 103 -18.99 15.47 4.43
C GLN A 103 -19.70 15.42 3.06
N LEU A 104 -19.16 14.68 2.08
CA LEU A 104 -19.77 14.53 0.76
C LEU A 104 -21.09 13.73 0.78
N MET A 105 -21.31 12.91 1.80
CA MET A 105 -22.54 12.13 1.95
C MET A 105 -23.70 12.95 2.53
N THR A 106 -23.48 14.16 3.00
CA THR A 106 -24.56 15.10 3.38
C THR A 106 -25.30 15.63 2.15
N GLU A 107 -26.51 16.15 2.30
CA GLU A 107 -27.26 16.74 1.18
C GLU A 107 -26.52 17.90 0.53
N GLU A 108 -25.94 18.79 1.34
CA GLU A 108 -25.12 19.92 0.88
C GLU A 108 -23.86 19.43 0.15
N GLY A 109 -23.17 18.44 0.71
CA GLY A 109 -21.96 17.87 0.11
C GLY A 109 -22.22 17.17 -1.23
N ARG A 110 -23.36 16.52 -1.42
CA ARG A 110 -23.74 15.89 -2.71
C ARG A 110 -23.91 16.89 -3.83
N GLN A 111 -24.31 18.12 -3.51
CA GLN A 111 -24.48 19.22 -4.46
C GLN A 111 -23.15 19.92 -4.78
N ASP A 112 -22.12 19.76 -3.94
CA ASP A 112 -20.80 20.33 -4.17
C ASP A 112 -19.99 19.47 -5.16
N LYS A 113 -20.23 19.70 -6.45
CA LYS A 113 -19.51 19.03 -7.54
C LYS A 113 -17.99 19.25 -7.48
N ARG A 114 -17.54 20.40 -6.97
CA ARG A 114 -16.12 20.73 -6.89
C ARG A 114 -15.42 19.89 -5.81
N ALA A 115 -16.01 19.80 -4.62
CA ALA A 115 -15.49 18.98 -3.53
C ALA A 115 -15.46 17.48 -3.91
N ASN A 116 -16.54 16.99 -4.56
CA ASN A 116 -16.63 15.63 -5.09
C ASN A 116 -15.50 15.33 -6.09
N ASN A 117 -15.30 16.21 -7.08
CA ASN A 117 -14.27 16.02 -8.09
C ASN A 117 -12.86 16.06 -7.49
N THR A 118 -12.63 16.93 -6.49
CA THR A 118 -11.34 17.02 -5.80
C THR A 118 -11.05 15.74 -5.01
N LEU A 119 -12.00 15.22 -4.25
CA LEU A 119 -11.82 13.97 -3.52
C LEU A 119 -11.51 12.80 -4.45
N LEU A 120 -12.27 12.66 -5.54
CA LEU A 120 -12.07 11.59 -6.51
C LEU A 120 -10.70 11.72 -7.21
N LYS A 121 -10.28 12.94 -7.55
CA LYS A 121 -8.97 13.19 -8.15
C LYS A 121 -7.85 12.78 -7.21
N ASP A 122 -7.88 13.24 -5.96
CA ASP A 122 -6.87 12.92 -4.95
C ASP A 122 -6.80 11.40 -4.71
N LEU A 123 -7.95 10.74 -4.60
CA LEU A 123 -8.02 9.28 -4.44
C LEU A 123 -7.44 8.53 -5.64
N LEU A 124 -7.71 8.99 -6.86
CA LEU A 124 -7.16 8.40 -8.08
C LEU A 124 -5.64 8.58 -8.16
N GLU A 125 -5.10 9.71 -7.70
CA GLU A 125 -3.67 9.93 -7.61
C GLU A 125 -3.01 8.97 -6.62
N ASP A 126 -3.59 8.77 -5.44
CA ASP A 126 -3.11 7.79 -4.46
C ASP A 126 -3.16 6.35 -5.00
N ILE A 127 -4.25 5.98 -5.69
CA ILE A 127 -4.36 4.65 -6.33
C ILE A 127 -3.28 4.46 -7.40
N LYS A 128 -2.94 5.48 -8.17
CA LYS A 128 -1.84 5.42 -9.15
C LYS A 128 -0.49 5.23 -8.47
N LEU A 129 -0.23 5.92 -7.35
CA LEU A 129 0.99 5.72 -6.57
C LEU A 129 1.08 4.30 -6.03
N CYS A 130 -0.04 3.74 -5.56
CA CYS A 130 -0.09 2.35 -5.12
C CYS A 130 0.24 1.35 -6.24
N ALA A 131 -0.23 1.61 -7.47
CA ALA A 131 0.09 0.77 -8.62
C ALA A 131 1.60 0.75 -8.96
N ILE A 132 2.34 1.81 -8.65
CA ILE A 132 3.78 1.87 -8.86
C ILE A 132 4.51 0.89 -7.93
N ILE A 133 4.05 0.73 -6.67
CA ILE A 133 4.68 -0.16 -5.68
C ILE A 133 4.14 -1.59 -5.72
N ASP A 134 3.14 -1.89 -6.54
CA ASP A 134 2.48 -3.21 -6.64
C ASP A 134 3.47 -4.34 -6.95
N LYS A 135 4.37 -4.13 -7.89
CA LYS A 135 5.38 -5.13 -8.26
C LYS A 135 6.30 -5.50 -7.09
N SER A 136 6.68 -4.51 -6.31
CA SER A 136 7.53 -4.69 -5.13
C SER A 136 6.78 -5.41 -4.00
N GLY A 137 5.52 -5.03 -3.77
CA GLY A 137 4.65 -5.67 -2.78
C GLY A 137 4.39 -7.14 -3.09
N LYS A 138 4.15 -7.51 -4.34
CA LYS A 138 3.98 -8.90 -4.77
C LYS A 138 5.23 -9.73 -4.54
N LYS A 139 6.42 -9.19 -4.83
CA LYS A 139 7.68 -9.88 -4.57
C LYS A 139 7.88 -10.15 -3.09
N LEU A 140 7.71 -9.12 -2.25
CA LEU A 140 7.82 -9.24 -0.79
C LEU A 140 6.88 -10.30 -0.22
N LEU A 141 5.63 -10.31 -0.67
CA LEU A 141 4.64 -11.29 -0.23
C LEU A 141 5.05 -12.72 -0.60
N ASN A 142 5.58 -12.93 -1.81
CA ASN A 142 6.08 -14.23 -2.22
C ASN A 142 7.29 -14.67 -1.39
N ASP A 143 8.24 -13.78 -1.11
CA ASP A 143 9.42 -14.07 -0.30
C ASP A 143 9.01 -14.43 1.14
N TYR A 144 8.04 -13.72 1.71
CA TYR A 144 7.50 -14.00 3.03
C TYR A 144 6.77 -15.34 3.11
N ASN A 145 5.92 -15.66 2.15
CA ASN A 145 5.23 -16.95 2.09
C ASN A 145 6.22 -18.11 1.95
N ASN A 146 7.28 -17.92 1.15
CA ASN A 146 8.36 -18.91 1.04
C ASN A 146 9.14 -19.09 2.35
N TYR A 147 9.33 -18.02 3.11
CA TYR A 147 9.93 -18.11 4.45
C TYR A 147 9.05 -18.91 5.42
N LEU A 148 7.75 -18.58 5.49
CA LEU A 148 6.81 -19.27 6.38
C LEU A 148 6.64 -20.75 6.06
N SER A 149 6.74 -21.13 4.78
CA SER A 149 6.62 -22.54 4.36
C SER A 149 7.82 -23.41 4.70
N LYS A 150 8.97 -22.81 5.08
CA LYS A 150 10.22 -23.50 5.39
C LYS A 150 10.53 -23.60 6.89
N ASN A 151 9.79 -22.85 7.71
CA ASN A 151 9.91 -22.80 9.15
C ASN A 151 8.59 -23.19 9.83
#